data_e3a54a407359a6f70bcb40bde6d46789
#
_entry.id   e3a54a407359a6f70bcb40bde6d46789
#
_cell.length_a   1.000
_cell.length_b   1.000
_cell.length_c   1.000
_cell.angle_alpha   90.00
_cell.angle_beta   90.00
_cell.angle_gamma   90.00
#
_symmetry.space_group_name_H-M   'P 1'
#
loop_
_entity.id
_entity.type
_entity.pdbx_description
1 polymer ?
#
loop_
_entity_poly.entity_id
_entity_poly.type
_entity_poly.pdbx_seq_one_letter_code
_entity_poly.pdbx_strand_id
1 'polypeptide(L)'
;MALPPTVASFLENLKLQAQRHSVLAPIIALALARLVYHRRHGHLDQLRLHRALSRQLTVEFDPSELDASPLSAPAEEWNVVAKDGTEAQSLVYYPMEKTEGDKVLVLVIPGNPGVPFYYLPLMQEITKKHGRRHEVRCLSHAGHFMPWKNNGRAFTLQEQLEHKAFYVQQRLREDPSLQFVVIGHSIGSYFALDIARRFPQQIAKLVLMQPTIMHMAQSPKGKQMMPLFNHYEQGVTLVGAVEFLVPTSLRRWIVRCVVGAKTSETLQLASLSLVNSSVMRNVLGMAANEMKDVTELDNELMKQIENKTLFVYSTVDEWVPAEFVQEYQVRFPKAQHRVVPQAHAFMMETNGTRDMAVHISQWIDGVLNAKEVDATAA
;
A
#
# COMPACT_ATOMS: atom_id res chain seq x y z
N MET A 1 -23.88 -18.46 -21.78
CA MET A 1 -24.35 -17.27 -21.04
C MET A 1 -24.63 -16.15 -22.05
N ALA A 2 -25.88 -15.69 -22.14
CA ALA A 2 -26.27 -14.61 -23.09
C ALA A 2 -25.59 -13.28 -22.63
N LEU A 3 -25.28 -12.45 -23.65
CA LEU A 3 -24.74 -11.10 -23.40
C LEU A 3 -25.83 -10.23 -22.73
N PRO A 4 -25.47 -9.32 -21.82
CA PRO A 4 -26.40 -8.32 -21.30
C PRO A 4 -27.07 -7.56 -22.45
N PRO A 5 -28.40 -7.25 -22.39
CA PRO A 5 -29.14 -6.61 -23.49
C PRO A 5 -28.48 -5.33 -24.02
N THR A 6 -27.86 -4.54 -23.15
CA THR A 6 -27.13 -3.31 -23.50
C THR A 6 -25.90 -3.56 -24.37
N VAL A 7 -25.17 -4.66 -24.12
CA VAL A 7 -23.99 -5.06 -24.90
C VAL A 7 -24.41 -5.65 -26.25
N ALA A 8 -25.51 -6.40 -26.28
CA ALA A 8 -26.06 -6.95 -27.54
C ALA A 8 -26.52 -5.85 -28.48
N SER A 9 -27.26 -4.85 -27.98
CA SER A 9 -27.73 -3.72 -28.78
C SER A 9 -26.58 -2.80 -29.26
N PHE A 10 -25.56 -2.61 -28.45
CA PHE A 10 -24.34 -1.89 -28.83
C PHE A 10 -23.58 -2.61 -29.96
N LEU A 11 -23.46 -3.93 -29.88
CA LEU A 11 -22.80 -4.73 -30.92
C LEU A 11 -23.57 -4.79 -32.22
N GLU A 12 -24.89 -4.77 -32.16
CA GLU A 12 -25.74 -4.67 -33.41
C GLU A 12 -25.60 -3.30 -34.05
N ASN A 13 -25.63 -2.21 -33.29
CA ASN A 13 -25.39 -0.87 -33.85
C ASN A 13 -23.99 -0.73 -34.46
N LEU A 14 -22.97 -1.32 -33.85
CA LEU A 14 -21.62 -1.36 -34.42
C LEU A 14 -21.55 -2.18 -35.72
N LYS A 15 -22.27 -3.31 -35.83
CA LYS A 15 -22.37 -4.09 -37.07
C LYS A 15 -23.00 -3.30 -38.19
N LEU A 16 -24.06 -2.57 -37.88
CA LEU A 16 -24.78 -1.71 -38.88
C LEU A 16 -23.90 -0.55 -39.37
N GLN A 17 -23.09 0.04 -38.48
CA GLN A 17 -22.13 1.09 -38.87
C GLN A 17 -20.93 0.53 -39.65
N ALA A 18 -20.48 -0.70 -39.35
CA ALA A 18 -19.38 -1.35 -40.06
C ALA A 18 -19.71 -1.66 -41.51
N GLN A 19 -20.99 -1.95 -41.82
CA GLN A 19 -21.43 -2.14 -43.18
C GLN A 19 -21.39 -0.86 -44.02
N ARG A 20 -21.35 0.32 -43.39
CA ARG A 20 -21.29 1.63 -44.07
C ARG A 20 -19.88 2.19 -44.28
N HIS A 21 -18.89 1.68 -43.56
CA HIS A 21 -17.51 2.20 -43.61
C HIS A 21 -16.49 1.05 -43.53
N SER A 22 -15.76 0.83 -44.61
CA SER A 22 -14.76 -0.26 -44.77
C SER A 22 -13.64 -0.25 -43.73
N VAL A 23 -13.40 0.88 -43.07
CA VAL A 23 -12.36 1.05 -42.00
C VAL A 23 -12.85 0.59 -40.61
N LEU A 24 -14.15 0.61 -40.35
CA LEU A 24 -14.72 0.25 -39.06
C LEU A 24 -14.80 -1.26 -38.84
N ALA A 25 -14.95 -2.05 -39.89
CA ALA A 25 -15.05 -3.51 -39.79
C ALA A 25 -13.85 -4.18 -39.11
N PRO A 26 -12.58 -3.87 -39.47
CA PRO A 26 -11.42 -4.46 -38.79
C PRO A 26 -11.29 -3.99 -37.33
N ILE A 27 -11.66 -2.75 -37.00
CA ILE A 27 -11.66 -2.23 -35.65
C ILE A 27 -12.67 -2.98 -34.76
N ILE A 28 -13.88 -3.21 -35.31
CA ILE A 28 -14.94 -3.97 -34.62
C ILE A 28 -14.53 -5.43 -34.44
N ALA A 29 -13.96 -6.05 -35.48
CA ALA A 29 -13.45 -7.42 -35.40
C ALA A 29 -12.35 -7.57 -34.32
N LEU A 30 -11.43 -6.61 -34.27
CA LEU A 30 -10.38 -6.57 -33.23
C LEU A 30 -10.98 -6.39 -31.85
N ALA A 31 -11.95 -5.50 -31.66
CA ALA A 31 -12.62 -5.28 -30.38
C ALA A 31 -13.40 -6.52 -29.93
N LEU A 32 -14.10 -7.20 -30.86
CA LEU A 32 -14.80 -8.45 -30.56
C LEU A 32 -13.84 -9.61 -30.23
N ALA A 33 -12.77 -9.76 -31.00
CA ALA A 33 -11.74 -10.75 -30.71
C ALA A 33 -11.11 -10.50 -29.34
N ARG A 34 -10.86 -9.22 -29.00
CA ARG A 34 -10.32 -8.81 -27.70
C ARG A 34 -11.33 -9.05 -26.56
N LEU A 35 -12.62 -8.82 -26.79
CA LEU A 35 -13.68 -9.12 -25.83
C LEU A 35 -13.74 -10.63 -25.50
N VAL A 36 -13.66 -11.46 -26.52
CA VAL A 36 -13.63 -12.93 -26.37
C VAL A 36 -12.37 -13.36 -25.64
N TYR A 37 -11.22 -12.80 -26.01
CA TYR A 37 -9.95 -13.07 -25.34
C TYR A 37 -10.01 -12.67 -23.86
N HIS A 38 -10.45 -11.44 -23.57
CA HIS A 38 -10.50 -10.92 -22.19
C HIS A 38 -11.48 -11.73 -21.31
N ARG A 39 -12.65 -12.11 -21.84
CA ARG A 39 -13.58 -13.00 -21.12
C ARG A 39 -12.99 -14.37 -20.80
N ARG A 40 -12.17 -14.92 -21.71
CA ARG A 40 -11.58 -16.25 -21.54
C ARG A 40 -10.29 -16.24 -20.72
N HIS A 41 -9.50 -15.19 -20.83
CA HIS A 41 -8.12 -15.15 -20.35
C HIS A 41 -7.81 -14.00 -19.37
N GLY A 42 -8.67 -13.00 -19.20
CA GLY A 42 -8.39 -11.84 -18.34
C GLY A 42 -8.07 -12.24 -16.90
N HIS A 43 -8.82 -13.20 -16.36
CA HIS A 43 -8.50 -13.76 -15.04
C HIS A 43 -7.16 -14.52 -15.02
N LEU A 44 -6.82 -15.23 -16.08
CA LEU A 44 -5.54 -15.95 -16.21
C LEU A 44 -4.35 -14.98 -16.29
N ASP A 45 -4.52 -13.84 -16.99
CA ASP A 45 -3.47 -12.81 -17.06
C ASP A 45 -3.20 -12.18 -15.70
N GLN A 46 -4.24 -11.95 -14.91
CA GLN A 46 -4.12 -11.49 -13.53
C GLN A 46 -3.42 -12.52 -12.64
N LEU A 47 -3.78 -13.79 -12.75
CA LEU A 47 -3.11 -14.88 -12.03
C LEU A 47 -1.64 -15.03 -12.43
N ARG A 48 -1.30 -14.84 -13.71
CA ARG A 48 0.08 -14.86 -14.19
C ARG A 48 0.89 -13.70 -13.61
N LEU A 49 0.31 -12.50 -13.57
CA LEU A 49 0.96 -11.34 -12.98
C LEU A 49 1.20 -11.55 -11.48
N HIS A 50 0.19 -12.04 -10.76
CA HIS A 50 0.33 -12.37 -9.35
C HIS A 50 1.41 -13.43 -9.10
N ARG A 51 1.41 -14.52 -9.85
CA ARG A 51 2.48 -15.54 -9.76
C ARG A 51 3.85 -14.99 -10.09
N ALA A 52 3.95 -14.04 -11.02
CA ALA A 52 5.22 -13.39 -11.34
C ALA A 52 5.71 -12.54 -10.15
N LEU A 53 4.82 -11.78 -9.49
CA LEU A 53 5.13 -11.03 -8.28
C LEU A 53 5.57 -11.94 -7.13
N SER A 54 4.81 -13.00 -6.84
CA SER A 54 5.15 -13.96 -5.78
C SER A 54 6.50 -14.64 -6.01
N ARG A 55 6.87 -14.89 -7.28
CA ARG A 55 8.21 -15.41 -7.61
C ARG A 55 9.33 -14.41 -7.31
N GLN A 56 9.09 -13.11 -7.46
CA GLN A 56 10.10 -12.10 -7.17
C GLN A 56 10.46 -12.05 -5.67
N LEU A 57 9.55 -12.44 -4.78
CA LEU A 57 9.85 -12.54 -3.35
C LEU A 57 11.04 -13.46 -3.05
N THR A 58 11.27 -14.47 -3.89
CA THR A 58 12.40 -15.40 -3.73
C THR A 58 13.63 -14.98 -4.51
N VAL A 59 13.50 -14.21 -5.59
CA VAL A 59 14.60 -13.81 -6.48
C VAL A 59 15.33 -12.55 -5.99
N GLU A 60 14.57 -11.55 -5.47
CA GLU A 60 15.16 -10.32 -4.91
C GLU A 60 15.76 -10.54 -3.51
N PHE A 61 15.61 -11.75 -3.00
CA PHE A 61 16.23 -12.17 -1.76
C PHE A 61 17.63 -12.76 -2.08
N ASP A 62 18.69 -11.97 -1.91
CA ASP A 62 20.07 -12.46 -1.99
C ASP A 62 20.56 -12.85 -0.58
N PRO A 63 20.68 -14.15 -0.31
CA PRO A 63 21.20 -14.61 0.98
C PRO A 63 22.67 -14.24 1.21
N SER A 64 23.43 -13.84 0.18
CA SER A 64 24.85 -13.46 0.30
C SER A 64 25.06 -12.05 0.84
N GLU A 65 24.04 -11.18 0.79
CA GLU A 65 24.08 -9.84 1.40
C GLU A 65 23.82 -9.85 2.92
N LEU A 66 23.61 -11.03 3.49
CA LEU A 66 23.28 -11.20 4.89
C LEU A 66 24.52 -11.64 5.67
N ASP A 67 24.89 -10.80 6.62
CA ASP A 67 25.84 -11.18 7.68
C ASP A 67 25.26 -12.38 8.46
N ALA A 68 25.76 -13.58 8.17
CA ALA A 68 25.68 -14.84 8.92
C ALA A 68 24.30 -15.42 9.32
N SER A 69 23.14 -14.92 8.84
CA SER A 69 21.84 -15.59 9.09
C SER A 69 20.94 -15.50 7.87
N PRO A 70 20.47 -16.64 7.33
CA PRO A 70 19.56 -16.63 6.20
C PRO A 70 18.20 -16.10 6.62
N LEU A 71 17.88 -14.83 6.32
CA LEU A 71 16.50 -14.39 6.32
C LEU A 71 15.74 -15.26 5.31
N SER A 72 14.61 -15.82 5.71
CA SER A 72 13.70 -16.46 4.77
C SER A 72 13.05 -15.41 3.87
N ALA A 73 12.69 -15.77 2.64
CA ALA A 73 11.85 -14.92 1.81
C ALA A 73 10.54 -14.58 2.57
N PRO A 74 9.98 -13.36 2.37
CA PRO A 74 8.71 -13.03 3.00
C PRO A 74 7.60 -13.94 2.49
N ALA A 75 6.68 -14.31 3.38
CA ALA A 75 5.46 -14.98 2.99
C ALA A 75 4.42 -13.97 2.52
N GLU A 76 3.61 -14.38 1.56
CA GLU A 76 2.42 -13.66 1.11
C GLU A 76 1.20 -14.32 1.75
N GLU A 77 0.35 -13.50 2.39
CA GLU A 77 -0.84 -13.97 3.05
C GLU A 77 -2.07 -13.12 2.72
N TRP A 78 -3.23 -13.75 2.86
CA TRP A 78 -4.52 -13.11 2.78
C TRP A 78 -5.16 -13.14 4.16
N ASN A 79 -5.45 -11.94 4.68
CA ASN A 79 -5.96 -11.77 6.02
C ASN A 79 -7.41 -11.32 5.94
N VAL A 80 -8.30 -11.98 6.65
CA VAL A 80 -9.67 -11.50 6.85
C VAL A 80 -9.62 -10.21 7.66
N VAL A 81 -10.16 -9.13 7.12
CA VAL A 81 -10.12 -7.78 7.71
C VAL A 81 -11.51 -7.22 8.03
N ALA A 82 -12.56 -8.01 7.78
CA ALA A 82 -13.92 -7.64 8.16
C ALA A 82 -14.79 -8.89 8.42
N LYS A 83 -15.91 -8.70 9.13
CA LYS A 83 -16.84 -9.78 9.47
C LYS A 83 -17.51 -10.44 8.27
N ASP A 84 -17.61 -9.72 7.15
CA ASP A 84 -18.17 -10.23 5.89
C ASP A 84 -17.18 -11.09 5.09
N GLY A 85 -16.00 -11.35 5.64
CA GLY A 85 -14.95 -12.14 4.99
C GLY A 85 -14.12 -11.34 4.00
N THR A 86 -14.21 -10.00 3.99
CA THR A 86 -13.31 -9.15 3.18
C THR A 86 -11.86 -9.43 3.57
N GLU A 87 -11.02 -9.65 2.56
CA GLU A 87 -9.60 -9.97 2.73
C GLU A 87 -8.70 -8.81 2.27
N ALA A 88 -7.57 -8.65 2.95
CA ALA A 88 -6.46 -7.81 2.53
C ALA A 88 -5.18 -8.64 2.44
N GLN A 89 -4.35 -8.35 1.44
CA GLN A 89 -3.05 -8.99 1.29
C GLN A 89 -2.06 -8.44 2.30
N SER A 90 -1.16 -9.28 2.79
CA SER A 90 0.04 -8.86 3.50
C SER A 90 1.28 -9.58 2.99
N LEU A 91 2.42 -8.89 3.11
CA LEU A 91 3.73 -9.51 3.09
C LEU A 91 4.22 -9.62 4.53
N VAL A 92 4.83 -10.74 4.90
CA VAL A 92 5.27 -10.99 6.27
C VAL A 92 6.62 -11.68 6.33
N TYR A 93 7.49 -11.14 7.18
CA TYR A 93 8.65 -11.83 7.70
C TYR A 93 8.30 -12.32 9.10
N TYR A 94 8.26 -13.64 9.27
CA TYR A 94 8.04 -14.26 10.57
C TYR A 94 9.30 -14.23 11.41
N PRO A 95 9.18 -14.14 12.74
CA PRO A 95 10.33 -14.27 13.62
C PRO A 95 10.99 -15.63 13.44
N MET A 96 12.33 -15.66 13.42
CA MET A 96 13.11 -16.89 13.28
C MET A 96 13.26 -17.61 14.63
N GLU A 97 13.23 -16.86 15.72
CA GLU A 97 13.34 -17.38 17.08
C GLU A 97 11.99 -17.33 17.79
N LYS A 98 11.66 -18.38 18.53
CA LYS A 98 10.52 -18.34 19.45
C LYS A 98 10.97 -17.54 20.68
N THR A 99 10.42 -16.35 20.87
CA THR A 99 10.66 -15.55 22.06
C THR A 99 9.65 -15.90 23.15
N GLU A 100 10.14 -16.25 24.34
CA GLU A 100 9.34 -16.21 25.57
C GLU A 100 9.32 -14.76 26.05
N GLY A 101 8.15 -14.16 26.18
CA GLY A 101 7.96 -12.77 26.64
C GLY A 101 7.12 -11.91 25.69
N ASP A 102 7.12 -10.59 25.91
CA ASP A 102 6.28 -9.66 25.15
C ASP A 102 6.68 -9.67 23.67
N LYS A 103 5.77 -10.11 22.85
CA LYS A 103 5.94 -10.14 21.41
C LYS A 103 5.63 -8.77 20.82
N VAL A 104 6.46 -8.34 19.90
CA VAL A 104 6.22 -7.11 19.15
C VAL A 104 6.00 -7.44 17.68
N LEU A 105 4.94 -6.88 17.10
CA LEU A 105 4.67 -6.90 15.67
C LEU A 105 4.99 -5.51 15.11
N VAL A 106 5.92 -5.46 14.15
CA VAL A 106 6.18 -4.26 13.36
C VAL A 106 5.17 -4.26 12.20
N LEU A 107 4.13 -3.44 12.31
CA LEU A 107 3.05 -3.34 11.33
C LEU A 107 3.26 -2.13 10.43
N VAL A 108 3.57 -2.36 9.16
CA VAL A 108 3.68 -1.34 8.12
C VAL A 108 2.32 -1.16 7.45
N ILE A 109 1.83 0.08 7.43
CA ILE A 109 0.60 0.45 6.73
C ILE A 109 0.98 1.35 5.56
N PRO A 110 0.77 0.88 4.33
CA PRO A 110 1.15 1.60 3.12
C PRO A 110 0.35 2.89 2.94
N GLY A 111 0.90 3.81 2.16
CA GLY A 111 0.14 4.90 1.57
C GLY A 111 -0.75 4.41 0.43
N ASN A 112 -1.51 5.29 -0.21
CA ASN A 112 -2.19 5.00 -1.46
C ASN A 112 -1.14 5.01 -2.60
N PRO A 113 -1.04 3.97 -3.43
CA PRO A 113 -2.04 2.95 -3.81
C PRO A 113 -2.07 1.66 -2.97
N GLY A 114 -1.47 1.56 -1.82
CA GLY A 114 -1.69 0.47 -0.88
C GLY A 114 -1.06 -0.89 -1.22
N VAL A 115 -0.07 -0.92 -2.10
CA VAL A 115 0.56 -2.16 -2.58
C VAL A 115 1.74 -2.54 -1.68
N PRO A 116 1.72 -3.70 -0.97
CA PRO A 116 2.76 -4.06 -0.01
C PRO A 116 4.14 -4.24 -0.63
N PHE A 117 4.21 -4.66 -1.89
CA PHE A 117 5.47 -4.87 -2.61
C PHE A 117 6.31 -3.61 -2.77
N TYR A 118 5.71 -2.42 -2.71
CA TYR A 118 6.46 -1.16 -2.69
C TYR A 118 7.29 -0.98 -1.41
N TYR A 119 6.89 -1.65 -0.33
CA TYR A 119 7.55 -1.55 0.98
C TYR A 119 8.48 -2.73 1.27
N LEU A 120 8.61 -3.67 0.33
CA LEU A 120 9.45 -4.85 0.51
C LEU A 120 10.89 -4.50 0.90
N PRO A 121 11.60 -3.55 0.25
CA PRO A 121 12.95 -3.18 0.66
C PRO A 121 13.00 -2.55 2.07
N LEU A 122 11.97 -1.77 2.46
CA LEU A 122 11.86 -1.24 3.83
C LEU A 122 11.72 -2.36 4.86
N MET A 123 10.84 -3.32 4.58
CA MET A 123 10.64 -4.48 5.44
C MET A 123 11.93 -5.30 5.57
N GLN A 124 12.65 -5.50 4.46
CA GLN A 124 13.92 -6.23 4.45
C GLN A 124 14.94 -5.58 5.38
N GLU A 125 15.15 -4.26 5.28
CA GLU A 125 16.12 -3.56 6.12
C GLU A 125 15.73 -3.60 7.62
N ILE A 126 14.43 -3.47 7.93
CA ILE A 126 13.93 -3.62 9.31
C ILE A 126 14.15 -5.05 9.79
N THR A 127 13.85 -6.05 8.95
CA THR A 127 13.96 -7.47 9.29
C THR A 127 15.41 -7.89 9.49
N LYS A 128 16.36 -7.40 8.69
CA LYS A 128 17.79 -7.66 8.89
C LYS A 128 18.24 -7.34 10.30
N LYS A 129 17.70 -6.27 10.88
CA LYS A 129 18.08 -5.80 12.21
C LYS A 129 17.25 -6.42 13.35
N HIS A 130 15.96 -6.62 13.12
CA HIS A 130 14.99 -6.96 14.17
C HIS A 130 14.22 -8.26 13.93
N GLY A 131 14.27 -8.82 12.73
CA GLY A 131 13.42 -9.94 12.31
C GLY A 131 13.76 -11.29 12.95
N ARG A 132 14.85 -11.41 13.71
CA ARG A 132 15.13 -12.65 14.45
C ARG A 132 14.07 -12.94 15.49
N ARG A 133 13.55 -11.91 16.16
CA ARG A 133 12.62 -12.01 17.30
C ARG A 133 11.24 -11.42 17.01
N HIS A 134 11.11 -10.53 16.01
CA HIS A 134 9.91 -9.76 15.77
C HIS A 134 9.33 -10.02 14.39
N GLU A 135 8.02 -10.16 14.32
CA GLU A 135 7.30 -10.21 13.05
C GLU A 135 7.32 -8.83 12.40
N VAL A 136 7.64 -8.77 11.10
CA VAL A 136 7.54 -7.55 10.29
C VAL A 136 6.52 -7.80 9.20
N ARG A 137 5.43 -7.05 9.21
CA ARG A 137 4.30 -7.24 8.30
C ARG A 137 3.87 -5.93 7.65
N CYS A 138 3.63 -5.95 6.34
CA CYS A 138 2.97 -4.88 5.61
C CYS A 138 1.57 -5.33 5.19
N LEU A 139 0.53 -4.62 5.64
CA LEU A 139 -0.87 -4.96 5.38
C LEU A 139 -1.48 -3.98 4.37
N SER A 140 -1.86 -4.47 3.18
CA SER A 140 -2.47 -3.69 2.11
C SER A 140 -3.82 -3.07 2.52
N HIS A 141 -4.33 -2.17 1.68
CA HIS A 141 -5.74 -1.77 1.73
C HIS A 141 -6.60 -2.78 0.99
N ALA A 142 -7.78 -3.10 1.51
CA ALA A 142 -8.73 -3.99 0.84
C ALA A 142 -9.08 -3.45 -0.54
N GLY A 143 -9.03 -4.29 -1.56
CA GLY A 143 -9.32 -3.90 -2.94
C GLY A 143 -8.19 -3.19 -3.70
N HIS A 144 -7.09 -2.82 -3.05
CA HIS A 144 -5.97 -2.11 -3.67
C HIS A 144 -4.95 -3.02 -4.33
N PHE A 145 -5.02 -4.29 -4.05
CA PHE A 145 -4.20 -5.30 -4.71
C PHE A 145 -5.09 -6.40 -5.27
N MET A 146 -4.69 -7.00 -6.40
CA MET A 146 -5.43 -8.13 -6.91
C MET A 146 -5.47 -9.23 -5.86
N PRO A 147 -6.59 -9.52 -5.36
CA PRO A 147 -7.48 -10.39 -6.03
C PRO A 147 -8.83 -9.74 -6.27
N TRP A 148 -9.21 -9.76 -7.33
CA TRP A 148 -10.36 -10.24 -8.00
C TRP A 148 -11.50 -10.77 -7.09
N LYS A 149 -11.33 -11.05 -5.81
CA LYS A 149 -12.38 -11.49 -4.89
C LYS A 149 -13.32 -10.36 -4.43
N ASN A 150 -12.99 -9.11 -4.70
CA ASN A 150 -13.84 -7.97 -4.33
C ASN A 150 -15.11 -7.81 -5.19
N ASN A 151 -15.28 -8.60 -6.24
CA ASN A 151 -16.42 -8.48 -7.16
C ASN A 151 -16.64 -7.03 -7.68
N GLY A 152 -15.56 -6.26 -7.84
CA GLY A 152 -15.61 -4.85 -8.24
C GLY A 152 -16.07 -3.86 -7.16
N ARG A 153 -16.18 -4.30 -5.89
CA ARG A 153 -16.50 -3.41 -4.76
C ARG A 153 -15.39 -2.38 -4.56
N ALA A 154 -15.76 -1.14 -4.35
CA ALA A 154 -14.90 -0.08 -3.84
C ALA A 154 -15.14 0.08 -2.33
N PHE A 155 -14.06 0.30 -1.60
CA PHE A 155 -14.10 0.54 -0.15
C PHE A 155 -13.82 2.00 0.14
N THR A 156 -14.62 2.58 1.02
CA THR A 156 -14.42 3.94 1.53
C THR A 156 -13.23 4.01 2.48
N LEU A 157 -12.71 5.23 2.73
CA LEU A 157 -11.67 5.46 3.73
C LEU A 157 -12.10 4.97 5.11
N GLN A 158 -13.37 5.19 5.48
CA GLN A 158 -13.91 4.71 6.77
C GLN A 158 -13.91 3.18 6.87
N GLU A 159 -14.32 2.46 5.81
CA GLU A 159 -14.25 1.00 5.79
C GLU A 159 -12.80 0.52 5.91
N GLN A 160 -11.85 1.19 5.29
CA GLN A 160 -10.43 0.86 5.41
C GLN A 160 -9.89 1.07 6.84
N LEU A 161 -10.36 2.09 7.57
CA LEU A 161 -10.05 2.28 8.99
C LEU A 161 -10.57 1.08 9.81
N GLU A 162 -11.83 0.69 9.60
CA GLU A 162 -12.43 -0.47 10.27
C GLU A 162 -11.68 -1.78 9.93
N HIS A 163 -11.25 -1.95 8.69
CA HIS A 163 -10.45 -3.12 8.28
C HIS A 163 -9.13 -3.22 9.06
N LYS A 164 -8.42 -2.10 9.23
CA LYS A 164 -7.16 -2.09 9.99
C LYS A 164 -7.40 -2.35 11.48
N ALA A 165 -8.43 -1.75 12.06
CA ALA A 165 -8.82 -1.98 13.44
C ALA A 165 -9.25 -3.43 13.68
N PHE A 166 -10.04 -4.02 12.76
CA PHE A 166 -10.44 -5.42 12.83
C PHE A 166 -9.23 -6.36 12.80
N TYR A 167 -8.26 -6.12 11.91
CA TYR A 167 -7.03 -6.90 11.85
C TYR A 167 -6.27 -6.86 13.18
N VAL A 168 -6.03 -5.66 13.73
CA VAL A 168 -5.35 -5.52 15.03
C VAL A 168 -6.13 -6.24 16.15
N GLN A 169 -7.46 -6.10 16.17
CA GLN A 169 -8.29 -6.80 17.14
C GLN A 169 -8.19 -8.32 17.03
N GLN A 170 -8.11 -8.87 15.83
CA GLN A 170 -7.92 -10.31 15.61
C GLN A 170 -6.58 -10.78 16.16
N ARG A 171 -5.48 -10.06 15.89
CA ARG A 171 -4.16 -10.37 16.41
C ARG A 171 -4.12 -10.31 17.95
N LEU A 172 -4.84 -9.37 18.56
CA LEU A 172 -4.95 -9.27 20.03
C LEU A 172 -5.83 -10.35 20.65
N ARG A 173 -6.76 -10.94 19.90
CA ARG A 173 -7.49 -12.14 20.34
C ARG A 173 -6.62 -13.38 20.34
N GLU A 174 -5.68 -13.49 19.39
CA GLU A 174 -4.71 -14.57 19.30
C GLU A 174 -3.64 -14.45 20.37
N ASP A 175 -3.18 -13.22 20.65
CA ASP A 175 -2.18 -12.92 21.68
C ASP A 175 -2.51 -11.56 22.35
N PRO A 176 -3.17 -11.56 23.51
CA PRO A 176 -3.53 -10.33 24.22
C PRO A 176 -2.33 -9.51 24.73
N SER A 177 -1.15 -10.11 24.82
CA SER A 177 0.09 -9.45 25.26
C SER A 177 0.82 -8.75 24.11
N LEU A 178 0.37 -8.94 22.86
CA LEU A 178 1.03 -8.42 21.66
C LEU A 178 1.12 -6.89 21.70
N GLN A 179 2.32 -6.39 21.50
CA GLN A 179 2.59 -4.97 21.32
C GLN A 179 2.86 -4.65 19.85
N PHE A 180 2.53 -3.43 19.45
CA PHE A 180 2.69 -3.00 18.06
C PHE A 180 3.68 -1.82 17.95
N VAL A 181 4.61 -1.94 17.02
CA VAL A 181 5.25 -0.80 16.39
C VAL A 181 4.51 -0.55 15.08
N VAL A 182 3.78 0.56 14.97
CA VAL A 182 3.01 0.87 13.77
C VAL A 182 3.75 1.90 12.94
N ILE A 183 4.01 1.57 11.68
CA ILE A 183 4.70 2.42 10.71
C ILE A 183 3.70 2.78 9.61
N GLY A 184 3.26 4.02 9.56
CA GLY A 184 2.36 4.52 8.53
C GLY A 184 3.08 5.41 7.53
N HIS A 185 2.83 5.23 6.23
CA HIS A 185 3.31 6.12 5.19
C HIS A 185 2.15 6.87 4.53
N SER A 186 2.30 8.19 4.33
CA SER A 186 1.27 9.01 3.69
C SER A 186 -0.07 8.84 4.42
N ILE A 187 -1.16 8.47 3.73
CA ILE A 187 -2.45 8.15 4.35
C ILE A 187 -2.36 6.96 5.34
N GLY A 188 -1.37 6.08 5.19
CA GLY A 188 -1.07 5.04 6.17
C GLY A 188 -0.80 5.59 7.56
N SER A 189 -0.31 6.83 7.66
CA SER A 189 -0.15 7.55 8.93
C SER A 189 -1.49 7.88 9.60
N TYR A 190 -2.50 8.21 8.82
CA TYR A 190 -3.86 8.43 9.31
C TYR A 190 -4.48 7.14 9.89
N PHE A 191 -4.25 6.02 9.21
CA PHE A 191 -4.63 4.69 9.73
C PHE A 191 -3.87 4.33 11.01
N ALA A 192 -2.57 4.63 11.06
CA ALA A 192 -1.74 4.38 12.23
C ALA A 192 -2.22 5.17 13.46
N LEU A 193 -2.67 6.41 13.28
CA LEU A 193 -3.28 7.22 14.33
C LEU A 193 -4.62 6.64 14.80
N ASP A 194 -5.47 6.15 13.90
CA ASP A 194 -6.73 5.51 14.27
C ASP A 194 -6.50 4.22 15.09
N ILE A 195 -5.51 3.42 14.71
CA ILE A 195 -5.09 2.26 15.51
C ILE A 195 -4.60 2.68 16.89
N ALA A 196 -3.76 3.71 16.98
CA ALA A 196 -3.28 4.22 18.26
C ALA A 196 -4.41 4.75 19.16
N ARG A 197 -5.43 5.36 18.58
CA ARG A 197 -6.62 5.81 19.31
C ARG A 197 -7.45 4.64 19.86
N ARG A 198 -7.62 3.58 19.07
CA ARG A 198 -8.45 2.42 19.47
C ARG A 198 -7.72 1.47 20.41
N PHE A 199 -6.38 1.39 20.30
CA PHE A 199 -5.55 0.44 21.04
C PHE A 199 -4.34 1.12 21.71
N PRO A 200 -4.52 2.18 22.54
CA PRO A 200 -3.42 3.01 23.02
C PRO A 200 -2.41 2.27 23.91
N GLN A 201 -2.86 1.23 24.61
CA GLN A 201 -2.01 0.43 25.51
C GLN A 201 -1.13 -0.56 24.74
N GLN A 202 -1.54 -0.96 23.55
CA GLN A 202 -0.83 -1.92 22.71
C GLN A 202 0.19 -1.25 21.76
N ILE A 203 0.21 0.08 21.71
CA ILE A 203 1.17 0.81 20.88
C ILE A 203 2.45 1.07 21.65
N ALA A 204 3.50 0.36 21.28
CA ALA A 204 4.85 0.57 21.83
C ALA A 204 5.51 1.80 21.20
N LYS A 205 5.47 1.92 19.85
CA LYS A 205 5.99 3.06 19.09
C LYS A 205 5.15 3.31 17.85
N LEU A 206 5.21 4.56 17.38
CA LEU A 206 4.54 5.01 16.17
C LEU A 206 5.54 5.73 15.26
N VAL A 207 5.51 5.41 13.98
CA VAL A 207 6.30 6.08 12.94
C VAL A 207 5.36 6.61 11.87
N LEU A 208 5.38 7.91 11.63
CA LEU A 208 4.57 8.61 10.66
C LEU A 208 5.48 9.14 9.55
N MET A 209 5.56 8.41 8.45
CA MET A 209 6.40 8.76 7.30
C MET A 209 5.62 9.65 6.33
N GLN A 210 6.12 10.87 6.09
CA GLN A 210 5.54 11.82 5.14
C GLN A 210 4.00 11.90 5.31
N PRO A 211 3.53 12.20 6.55
CA PRO A 211 2.18 11.91 6.99
C PRO A 211 1.14 12.86 6.41
N THR A 212 0.21 12.34 5.62
CA THR A 212 -0.98 13.07 5.18
C THR A 212 -2.10 12.87 6.19
N ILE A 213 -2.07 13.61 7.30
CA ILE A 213 -2.97 13.45 8.46
C ILE A 213 -3.83 14.68 8.76
N MET A 214 -3.63 15.77 8.02
CA MET A 214 -4.48 16.96 8.05
C MET A 214 -4.40 17.72 6.72
N HIS A 215 -5.40 18.54 6.44
CA HIS A 215 -5.46 19.53 5.35
C HIS A 215 -5.06 19.01 3.97
N MET A 216 -5.28 17.71 3.70
CA MET A 216 -4.75 17.04 2.51
C MET A 216 -5.18 17.72 1.21
N ALA A 217 -6.44 18.16 1.10
CA ALA A 217 -6.94 18.89 -0.07
C ALA A 217 -6.32 20.29 -0.24
N GLN A 218 -5.73 20.85 0.83
CA GLN A 218 -5.12 22.18 0.82
C GLN A 218 -3.64 22.15 0.43
N SER A 219 -3.01 20.96 0.46
CA SER A 219 -1.63 20.79 0.03
C SER A 219 -1.44 21.17 -1.44
N PRO A 220 -0.23 21.56 -1.89
CA PRO A 220 0.05 21.83 -3.30
C PRO A 220 -0.35 20.65 -4.20
N LYS A 221 0.02 19.44 -3.82
CA LYS A 221 -0.32 18.23 -4.57
C LYS A 221 -1.80 17.90 -4.54
N GLY A 222 -2.46 18.07 -3.39
CA GLY A 222 -3.92 17.90 -3.25
C GLY A 222 -4.69 18.80 -4.21
N LYS A 223 -4.35 20.09 -4.27
CA LYS A 223 -4.95 21.05 -5.21
C LYS A 223 -4.73 20.63 -6.66
N GLN A 224 -3.51 20.19 -7.01
CA GLN A 224 -3.18 19.73 -8.37
C GLN A 224 -3.98 18.50 -8.77
N MET A 225 -4.18 17.55 -7.85
CA MET A 225 -4.84 16.27 -8.12
C MET A 225 -6.37 16.31 -7.98
N MET A 226 -6.93 17.36 -7.38
CA MET A 226 -8.36 17.49 -7.12
C MET A 226 -9.25 17.25 -8.36
N PRO A 227 -8.94 17.77 -9.58
CA PRO A 227 -9.75 17.50 -10.75
C PRO A 227 -9.84 16.00 -11.11
N LEU A 228 -8.74 15.25 -10.93
CA LEU A 228 -8.74 13.80 -11.15
C LEU A 228 -9.63 13.09 -10.11
N PHE A 229 -9.51 13.47 -8.85
CA PHE A 229 -10.26 12.82 -7.76
C PHE A 229 -11.75 13.15 -7.80
N ASN A 230 -12.12 14.36 -8.20
CA ASN A 230 -13.53 14.72 -8.42
C ASN A 230 -14.18 13.96 -9.59
N HIS A 231 -13.38 13.46 -10.52
CA HIS A 231 -13.82 12.73 -11.71
C HIS A 231 -13.20 11.33 -11.81
N TYR A 232 -12.92 10.70 -10.67
CA TYR A 232 -12.15 9.46 -10.60
C TYR A 232 -12.76 8.30 -11.41
N GLU A 233 -14.08 8.23 -11.57
CA GLU A 233 -14.75 7.22 -12.39
C GLU A 233 -14.36 7.33 -13.88
N GLN A 234 -14.04 8.52 -14.38
CA GLN A 234 -13.52 8.70 -15.74
C GLN A 234 -12.09 8.11 -15.83
N GLY A 235 -11.26 8.32 -14.81
CA GLY A 235 -9.94 7.69 -14.71
C GLY A 235 -10.04 6.17 -14.68
N VAL A 236 -10.96 5.62 -13.89
CA VAL A 236 -11.25 4.17 -13.83
C VAL A 236 -11.68 3.64 -15.20
N THR A 237 -12.55 4.36 -15.89
CA THR A 237 -13.01 3.99 -17.23
C THR A 237 -11.85 3.96 -18.24
N LEU A 238 -10.96 4.95 -18.18
CA LEU A 238 -9.77 4.99 -19.03
C LEU A 238 -8.83 3.81 -18.75
N VAL A 239 -8.57 3.51 -17.47
CA VAL A 239 -7.77 2.33 -17.11
C VAL A 239 -8.42 1.04 -17.57
N GLY A 240 -9.74 0.91 -17.46
CA GLY A 240 -10.49 -0.24 -17.97
C GLY A 240 -10.38 -0.37 -19.48
N ALA A 241 -10.41 0.73 -20.22
CA ALA A 241 -10.18 0.73 -21.66
C ALA A 241 -8.75 0.28 -22.02
N VAL A 242 -7.73 0.78 -21.28
CA VAL A 242 -6.34 0.36 -21.45
C VAL A 242 -6.19 -1.13 -21.10
N GLU A 243 -6.76 -1.58 -19.98
CA GLU A 243 -6.75 -2.99 -19.57
C GLU A 243 -7.35 -3.90 -20.64
N PHE A 244 -8.43 -3.46 -21.25
CA PHE A 244 -9.15 -4.21 -22.29
C PHE A 244 -8.46 -4.17 -23.66
N LEU A 245 -8.02 -3.00 -24.12
CA LEU A 245 -7.53 -2.80 -25.49
C LEU A 245 -6.05 -3.11 -25.65
N VAL A 246 -5.23 -2.83 -24.62
CA VAL A 246 -3.77 -2.92 -24.69
C VAL A 246 -3.29 -4.29 -24.21
N PRO A 247 -2.54 -5.06 -25.02
CA PRO A 247 -1.95 -6.34 -24.60
C PRO A 247 -1.07 -6.19 -23.37
N THR A 248 -1.04 -7.22 -22.51
CA THR A 248 -0.26 -7.21 -21.26
C THR A 248 1.23 -6.93 -21.48
N SER A 249 1.81 -7.47 -22.56
CA SER A 249 3.22 -7.20 -22.91
C SER A 249 3.48 -5.72 -23.19
N LEU A 250 2.56 -5.04 -23.90
CA LEU A 250 2.68 -3.61 -24.19
C LEU A 250 2.41 -2.77 -22.93
N ARG A 251 1.44 -3.15 -22.10
CA ARG A 251 1.21 -2.49 -20.80
C ARG A 251 2.47 -2.59 -19.92
N ARG A 252 3.10 -3.77 -19.86
CA ARG A 252 4.36 -3.97 -19.13
C ARG A 252 5.48 -3.08 -19.65
N TRP A 253 5.61 -2.96 -20.97
CA TRP A 253 6.60 -2.07 -21.58
C TRP A 253 6.32 -0.59 -21.23
N ILE A 254 5.07 -0.13 -21.33
CA ILE A 254 4.66 1.23 -20.95
C ILE A 254 4.98 1.50 -19.48
N VAL A 255 4.57 0.60 -18.58
CA VAL A 255 4.86 0.73 -17.15
C VAL A 255 6.36 0.83 -16.90
N ARG A 256 7.16 -0.02 -17.55
CA ARG A 256 8.63 0.04 -17.45
C ARG A 256 9.20 1.40 -17.90
N CYS A 257 8.64 2.00 -18.95
CA CYS A 257 9.05 3.33 -19.40
C CYS A 257 8.66 4.43 -18.39
N VAL A 258 7.48 4.32 -17.78
CA VAL A 258 6.96 5.32 -16.82
C VAL A 258 7.66 5.22 -15.46
N VAL A 259 7.81 4.01 -14.94
CA VAL A 259 8.41 3.75 -13.62
C VAL A 259 9.94 3.87 -13.66
N GLY A 260 10.51 3.69 -14.83
CA GLY A 260 11.95 3.71 -15.07
C GLY A 260 12.52 2.32 -15.31
N ALA A 261 13.38 2.21 -16.33
CA ALA A 261 13.97 0.92 -16.73
C ALA A 261 14.94 0.33 -15.70
N LYS A 262 15.45 1.17 -14.78
CA LYS A 262 16.39 0.77 -13.71
C LYS A 262 15.67 0.35 -12.41
N THR A 263 14.35 0.56 -12.34
CA THR A 263 13.55 0.14 -11.18
C THR A 263 13.49 -1.39 -11.12
N SER A 264 13.43 -1.96 -9.92
CA SER A 264 13.38 -3.42 -9.73
C SER A 264 12.18 -4.05 -10.47
N GLU A 265 12.30 -5.31 -10.85
CA GLU A 265 11.22 -6.03 -11.52
C GLU A 265 9.98 -6.11 -10.64
N THR A 266 10.15 -6.28 -9.33
CA THR A 266 9.05 -6.27 -8.35
C THR A 266 8.27 -4.96 -8.40
N LEU A 267 8.94 -3.81 -8.38
CA LEU A 267 8.26 -2.51 -8.45
C LEU A 267 7.56 -2.30 -9.81
N GLN A 268 8.16 -2.76 -10.91
CA GLN A 268 7.52 -2.71 -12.24
C GLN A 268 6.25 -3.57 -12.29
N LEU A 269 6.30 -4.80 -11.76
CA LEU A 269 5.15 -5.71 -11.72
C LEU A 269 4.07 -5.20 -10.74
N ALA A 270 4.47 -4.68 -9.58
CA ALA A 270 3.56 -4.04 -8.63
C ALA A 270 2.83 -2.85 -9.27
N SER A 271 3.55 -2.00 -10.01
CA SER A 271 2.96 -0.89 -10.76
C SER A 271 2.05 -1.36 -11.89
N LEU A 272 2.39 -2.47 -12.56
CA LEU A 272 1.53 -3.07 -13.58
C LEU A 272 0.20 -3.59 -12.98
N SER A 273 0.19 -4.02 -11.72
CA SER A 273 -1.03 -4.45 -11.03
C SER A 273 -2.06 -3.34 -10.87
N LEU A 274 -1.61 -2.07 -10.85
CA LEU A 274 -2.50 -0.90 -10.81
C LEU A 274 -3.24 -0.66 -12.13
N VAL A 275 -2.76 -1.23 -13.24
CA VAL A 275 -3.44 -1.17 -14.54
C VAL A 275 -4.56 -2.22 -14.57
N ASN A 276 -5.44 -2.13 -13.60
CA ASN A 276 -6.65 -2.92 -13.44
C ASN A 276 -7.77 -2.01 -12.96
N SER A 277 -8.92 -2.04 -13.63
CA SER A 277 -10.03 -1.11 -13.36
C SER A 277 -10.63 -1.29 -11.96
N SER A 278 -10.66 -2.51 -11.43
CA SER A 278 -11.18 -2.77 -10.07
C SER A 278 -10.22 -2.24 -8.99
N VAL A 279 -8.92 -2.44 -9.16
CA VAL A 279 -7.88 -1.89 -8.28
C VAL A 279 -7.90 -0.36 -8.34
N MET A 280 -7.88 0.20 -9.56
CA MET A 280 -7.84 1.65 -9.75
C MET A 280 -9.09 2.35 -9.19
N ARG A 281 -10.26 1.70 -9.22
CA ARG A 281 -11.47 2.24 -8.57
C ARG A 281 -11.29 2.37 -7.07
N ASN A 282 -10.67 1.40 -6.41
CA ASN A 282 -10.37 1.48 -4.98
C ASN A 282 -9.31 2.56 -4.69
N VAL A 283 -8.24 2.61 -5.48
CA VAL A 283 -7.14 3.58 -5.34
C VAL A 283 -7.66 5.01 -5.49
N LEU A 284 -8.33 5.32 -6.59
CA LEU A 284 -8.82 6.69 -6.86
C LEU A 284 -10.04 7.04 -6.00
N GLY A 285 -10.93 6.07 -5.73
CA GLY A 285 -12.08 6.27 -4.85
C GLY A 285 -11.66 6.58 -3.41
N MET A 286 -10.66 5.86 -2.86
CA MET A 286 -10.09 6.16 -1.57
C MET A 286 -9.40 7.53 -1.57
N ALA A 287 -8.61 7.88 -2.60
CA ALA A 287 -7.98 9.19 -2.72
C ALA A 287 -9.01 10.33 -2.73
N ALA A 288 -10.16 10.14 -3.39
CA ALA A 288 -11.25 11.12 -3.37
C ALA A 288 -11.85 11.28 -1.94
N ASN A 289 -11.97 10.18 -1.16
CA ASN A 289 -12.37 10.27 0.24
C ASN A 289 -11.29 10.96 1.09
N GLU A 290 -10.01 10.66 0.89
CA GLU A 290 -8.89 11.29 1.58
C GLU A 290 -8.94 12.82 1.45
N MET A 291 -9.19 13.35 0.23
CA MET A 291 -9.32 14.79 0.00
C MET A 291 -10.46 15.42 0.79
N LYS A 292 -11.54 14.66 1.03
CA LYS A 292 -12.74 15.13 1.71
C LYS A 292 -12.64 14.98 3.24
N ASP A 293 -12.09 13.86 3.70
CA ASP A 293 -12.23 13.42 5.08
C ASP A 293 -10.97 13.72 5.93
N VAL A 294 -9.77 13.86 5.30
CA VAL A 294 -8.53 14.19 6.01
C VAL A 294 -8.36 15.69 6.12
N THR A 295 -9.09 16.30 7.07
CA THR A 295 -9.17 17.76 7.25
C THR A 295 -8.47 18.21 8.52
N GLU A 296 -8.81 17.65 9.66
CA GLU A 296 -8.35 18.07 10.98
C GLU A 296 -7.58 16.95 11.68
N LEU A 297 -6.55 17.34 12.41
CA LEU A 297 -5.77 16.42 13.23
C LEU A 297 -6.36 16.32 14.64
N ASP A 298 -6.47 15.12 15.16
CA ASP A 298 -6.86 14.86 16.56
C ASP A 298 -5.73 15.24 17.51
N ASN A 299 -5.76 16.50 17.98
CA ASN A 299 -4.73 17.05 18.85
C ASN A 299 -4.66 16.36 20.21
N GLU A 300 -5.80 15.93 20.76
CA GLU A 300 -5.83 15.28 22.06
C GLU A 300 -5.20 13.90 22.01
N LEU A 301 -5.49 13.14 20.97
CA LEU A 301 -4.80 11.88 20.70
C LEU A 301 -3.29 12.10 20.55
N MET A 302 -2.91 13.04 19.72
CA MET A 302 -1.49 13.30 19.43
C MET A 302 -0.70 13.69 20.68
N LYS A 303 -1.25 14.52 21.57
CA LYS A 303 -0.60 14.88 22.84
C LYS A 303 -0.39 13.66 23.74
N GLN A 304 -1.31 12.69 23.70
CA GLN A 304 -1.19 11.46 24.50
C GLN A 304 -0.08 10.53 24.00
N ILE A 305 0.19 10.52 22.70
CA ILE A 305 1.11 9.58 22.06
C ILE A 305 2.40 10.24 21.53
N GLU A 306 2.58 11.57 21.66
CA GLU A 306 3.71 12.28 21.06
C GLU A 306 5.08 11.71 21.49
N ASN A 307 5.24 11.31 22.77
CA ASN A 307 6.47 10.70 23.27
C ASN A 307 6.81 9.33 22.63
N LYS A 308 5.82 8.67 22.02
CA LYS A 308 5.96 7.38 21.32
C LYS A 308 6.05 7.57 19.81
N THR A 309 6.01 8.81 19.31
CA THR A 309 5.85 9.11 17.89
C THR A 309 7.13 9.67 17.28
N LEU A 310 7.52 9.11 16.14
CA LEU A 310 8.51 9.66 15.23
C LEU A 310 7.80 10.17 13.97
N PHE A 311 7.98 11.43 13.65
CA PHE A 311 7.64 12.00 12.35
C PHE A 311 8.87 11.99 11.44
N VAL A 312 8.69 11.51 10.21
CA VAL A 312 9.70 11.59 9.15
C VAL A 312 9.12 12.39 7.99
N TYR A 313 9.71 13.54 7.70
CA TYR A 313 9.28 14.46 6.66
C TYR A 313 10.26 14.48 5.48
N SER A 314 9.81 14.97 4.34
CA SER A 314 10.66 15.22 3.19
C SER A 314 10.86 16.72 2.97
N THR A 315 12.05 17.08 2.45
CA THR A 315 12.33 18.46 2.04
C THR A 315 11.67 18.86 0.71
N VAL A 316 11.17 17.86 -0.05
CA VAL A 316 10.63 18.05 -1.42
C VAL A 316 9.20 17.52 -1.57
N ASP A 317 8.47 17.38 -0.46
CA ASP A 317 7.14 16.81 -0.43
C ASP A 317 6.05 17.86 -0.72
N GLU A 318 5.29 17.68 -1.78
CA GLU A 318 4.16 18.54 -2.14
C GLU A 318 2.83 18.11 -1.46
N TRP A 319 2.78 16.91 -0.85
CA TRP A 319 1.64 16.47 -0.04
C TRP A 319 1.74 16.99 1.40
N VAL A 320 2.96 17.05 1.94
CA VAL A 320 3.25 17.53 3.29
C VAL A 320 4.25 18.69 3.19
N PRO A 321 3.79 19.88 2.76
CA PRO A 321 4.67 21.03 2.55
C PRO A 321 5.27 21.53 3.87
N ALA A 322 6.29 22.38 3.77
CA ALA A 322 7.06 22.87 4.91
C ALA A 322 6.18 23.55 5.99
N GLU A 323 5.10 24.21 5.59
CA GLU A 323 4.14 24.84 6.50
C GLU A 323 3.46 23.83 7.41
N PHE A 324 3.06 22.65 6.86
CA PHE A 324 2.47 21.57 7.66
C PHE A 324 3.51 20.94 8.58
N VAL A 325 4.76 20.78 8.12
CA VAL A 325 5.86 20.28 8.95
C VAL A 325 6.09 21.20 10.15
N GLN A 326 6.16 22.53 9.93
CA GLN A 326 6.29 23.51 11.01
C GLN A 326 5.12 23.42 12.01
N GLU A 327 3.91 23.27 11.50
CA GLU A 327 2.72 23.11 12.34
C GLU A 327 2.81 21.86 13.22
N TYR A 328 3.21 20.71 12.67
CA TYR A 328 3.41 19.50 13.48
C TYR A 328 4.49 19.69 14.55
N GLN A 329 5.62 20.31 14.21
CA GLN A 329 6.71 20.55 15.15
C GLN A 329 6.31 21.46 16.31
N VAL A 330 5.52 22.52 16.03
CA VAL A 330 5.02 23.44 17.05
C VAL A 330 3.94 22.77 17.91
N ARG A 331 3.05 21.99 17.33
CA ARG A 331 1.93 21.36 18.05
C ARG A 331 2.38 20.19 18.92
N PHE A 332 3.42 19.44 18.49
CA PHE A 332 3.87 18.19 19.13
C PHE A 332 5.38 18.18 19.40
N PRO A 333 5.87 19.12 20.24
CA PRO A 333 7.31 19.30 20.47
C PRO A 333 8.00 18.15 21.19
N LYS A 334 7.27 17.24 21.86
CA LYS A 334 7.84 16.05 22.51
C LYS A 334 7.93 14.85 21.57
N ALA A 335 7.34 14.89 20.38
CA ALA A 335 7.57 13.90 19.36
C ALA A 335 8.98 14.02 18.79
N GLN A 336 9.50 12.93 18.24
CA GLN A 336 10.74 13.00 17.46
C GLN A 336 10.41 13.48 16.03
N HIS A 337 11.24 14.37 15.50
CA HIS A 337 11.08 14.91 14.17
C HIS A 337 12.35 14.69 13.35
N ARG A 338 12.23 14.11 12.18
CA ARG A 338 13.33 13.89 11.23
C ARG A 338 12.94 14.46 9.86
N VAL A 339 13.87 15.14 9.23
CA VAL A 339 13.72 15.66 7.88
C VAL A 339 14.72 14.94 7.00
N VAL A 340 14.24 14.39 5.88
CA VAL A 340 15.02 13.60 4.94
C VAL A 340 14.90 14.17 3.52
N PRO A 341 15.87 13.92 2.63
CA PRO A 341 15.83 14.45 1.27
C PRO A 341 14.94 13.62 0.31
N GLN A 342 14.52 12.43 0.71
CA GLN A 342 13.74 11.50 -0.14
C GLN A 342 12.38 12.08 -0.50
N ALA A 343 11.94 11.90 -1.75
CA ALA A 343 10.62 12.31 -2.21
C ALA A 343 9.48 11.57 -1.48
N HIS A 344 8.24 12.05 -1.63
CA HIS A 344 7.04 11.39 -1.06
C HIS A 344 6.95 9.92 -1.47
N ALA A 345 7.27 9.60 -2.70
CA ALA A 345 7.34 8.22 -3.22
C ALA A 345 8.75 7.63 -3.09
N PHE A 346 9.37 7.72 -1.90
CA PHE A 346 10.76 7.27 -1.63
C PHE A 346 11.03 5.83 -2.05
N MET A 347 10.01 4.97 -2.09
CA MET A 347 10.11 3.58 -2.53
C MET A 347 10.46 3.45 -4.03
N MET A 348 10.31 4.51 -4.81
CA MET A 348 10.69 4.55 -6.22
C MET A 348 12.13 5.02 -6.44
N GLU A 349 12.81 5.50 -5.40
CA GLU A 349 14.20 5.93 -5.43
C GLU A 349 15.15 4.76 -5.15
N THR A 350 16.33 4.75 -5.78
CA THR A 350 17.30 3.64 -5.70
C THR A 350 17.70 3.28 -4.26
N ASN A 351 17.96 4.27 -3.41
CA ASN A 351 18.34 4.07 -2.00
C ASN A 351 17.32 4.62 -1.01
N GLY A 352 16.24 5.25 -1.49
CA GLY A 352 15.31 5.98 -0.63
C GLY A 352 14.71 5.13 0.48
N THR A 353 14.38 3.88 0.18
CA THR A 353 13.82 2.93 1.15
C THR A 353 14.84 2.52 2.22
N ARG A 354 16.10 2.29 1.83
CA ARG A 354 17.17 1.93 2.77
C ARG A 354 17.47 3.07 3.74
N ASP A 355 17.57 4.29 3.22
CA ASP A 355 17.83 5.49 4.03
C ASP A 355 16.70 5.73 5.04
N MET A 356 15.43 5.58 4.60
CA MET A 356 14.27 5.64 5.49
C MET A 356 14.32 4.57 6.58
N ALA A 357 14.69 3.33 6.23
CA ALA A 357 14.77 2.22 7.18
C ALA A 357 15.80 2.47 8.29
N VAL A 358 16.93 3.13 7.99
CA VAL A 358 17.95 3.47 9.00
C VAL A 358 17.35 4.37 10.08
N HIS A 359 16.65 5.44 9.71
CA HIS A 359 16.03 6.36 10.67
C HIS A 359 14.96 5.68 11.52
N ILE A 360 14.15 4.82 10.90
CA ILE A 360 13.09 4.07 11.57
C ILE A 360 13.69 3.07 12.56
N SER A 361 14.66 2.26 12.10
CA SER A 361 15.30 1.25 12.93
C SER A 361 15.96 1.85 14.18
N GLN A 362 16.64 2.98 14.04
CA GLN A 362 17.22 3.71 15.18
C GLN A 362 16.17 4.12 16.25
N TRP A 363 14.96 4.52 15.78
CA TRP A 363 13.89 4.90 16.68
C TRP A 363 13.25 3.72 17.40
N ILE A 364 13.05 2.61 16.69
CA ILE A 364 12.39 1.42 17.24
C ILE A 364 13.34 0.55 18.07
N ASP A 365 14.66 0.68 17.91
CA ASP A 365 15.68 -0.07 18.65
C ASP A 365 15.43 -0.09 20.16
N GLY A 366 15.13 1.06 20.75
CA GLY A 366 14.91 1.18 22.19
C GLY A 366 13.73 0.38 22.73
N VAL A 367 12.79 -0.05 21.87
CA VAL A 367 11.66 -0.92 22.26
C VAL A 367 11.95 -2.38 21.93
N LEU A 368 12.56 -2.63 20.78
CA LEU A 368 12.79 -4.00 20.30
C LEU A 368 13.97 -4.68 21.03
N ASN A 369 14.94 -3.89 21.51
CA ASN A 369 16.12 -4.39 22.21
C ASN A 369 16.09 -4.17 23.74
N ALA A 370 15.06 -3.49 24.28
CA ALA A 370 15.02 -3.08 25.70
C ALA A 370 15.10 -4.24 26.72
N LYS A 371 14.94 -5.48 26.28
CA LYS A 371 15.00 -6.68 27.15
C LYS A 371 16.33 -7.45 27.13
N GLU A 372 17.33 -7.00 26.35
CA GLU A 372 18.67 -7.61 26.45
C GLU A 372 19.37 -7.21 27.73
N VAL A 373 19.00 -6.07 28.32
CA VAL A 373 19.69 -5.54 29.55
C VAL A 373 19.22 -6.24 30.82
N ASP A 374 17.93 -6.63 30.90
CA ASP A 374 17.40 -7.30 32.10
C ASP A 374 17.72 -8.80 32.18
N ALA A 375 17.96 -9.46 31.04
CA ALA A 375 18.28 -10.89 30.98
C ALA A 375 19.76 -11.20 31.29
N THR A 376 20.64 -10.18 31.23
CA THR A 376 22.06 -10.30 31.58
C THR A 376 22.38 -9.81 33.00
N ALA A 377 21.37 -9.24 33.68
CA ALA A 377 21.48 -8.74 35.05
C ALA A 377 20.82 -9.64 36.14
N ALA A 378 20.23 -10.77 35.73
CA ALA A 378 19.68 -11.82 36.59
C ALA A 378 20.48 -13.11 36.44
#